data_0d2f1b69c626b989a614c9f7fe50aed8
#
_entry.id   0d2f1b69c626b989a614c9f7fe50aed8
#
_cell.length_a   1.000
_cell.length_b   1.000
_cell.length_c   1.000
_cell.angle_alpha   90.00
_cell.angle_beta   90.00
_cell.angle_gamma   90.00
#
_symmetry.space_group_name_H-M   'P 1'
#
loop_
_entity.id
_entity.type
_entity.pdbx_description
1 polymer ?
#
loop_
_entity_poly.entity_id
_entity_poly.type
_entity_poly.pdbx_seq_one_letter_code
_entity_poly.pdbx_strand_id
1 'polypeptide(L)'
;MRPSIRSAQRFLHPAPGASKKVVREILGVVGLAGLVGLAGCYGHDHFFIAQQPIVNNALWVANGTNVVEFLPSQLTNGTSAPAPHLTLASTVFGAPQGVAFDGFGDLWVIDGGNIASGGMAMPAVYEFTVQQLSNLSKNNAPAPAVTIQSANFKFPQQAAFDGRGDLWVSDSGNNEVYVFLRSQMTASSTTSSTTVAPEIIMTSSTAFNGPIGIAFDGGGDLFVANNGGNTIYGFKASSLPNLNVMSEVTTPNGPPPTPVTPTVTLSNSGGSIQSPWGLAFDGFGNLWSSNAGAASTVVEFTRSQIAATGSPTPNITLASATVSSNATLVSPNGIGFDAFGDLAAVSSAAPFGVAGFGPEQLRTNPTSAPTPDVFLVGGATTLSAPTGVTFGPAFE
;
A
#
# COMPACT_ATOMS: atom_id res chain seq x y z
N MET A 1 41.79 -34.21 -17.18
CA MET A 1 41.89 -32.79 -17.50
C MET A 1 40.50 -32.28 -17.81
N ARG A 2 39.92 -31.51 -16.89
CA ARG A 2 38.64 -30.78 -17.10
C ARG A 2 38.97 -29.31 -17.26
N PRO A 3 38.49 -28.60 -18.28
CA PRO A 3 38.68 -27.17 -18.39
C PRO A 3 37.73 -26.45 -17.43
N SER A 4 38.25 -25.46 -16.69
CA SER A 4 37.53 -24.60 -15.78
C SER A 4 36.69 -23.58 -16.55
N ILE A 5 35.40 -23.56 -16.28
CA ILE A 5 34.52 -22.46 -16.71
C ILE A 5 34.68 -21.30 -15.73
N ARG A 6 35.64 -20.43 -15.98
CA ARG A 6 35.73 -19.08 -15.43
C ARG A 6 35.86 -18.11 -16.60
N SER A 7 34.77 -17.58 -17.08
CA SER A 7 34.71 -16.26 -17.77
C SER A 7 33.37 -16.06 -18.45
N ALA A 8 32.37 -15.57 -17.74
CA ALA A 8 31.21 -14.89 -18.32
C ALA A 8 30.49 -14.00 -17.30
N GLN A 9 31.25 -13.28 -16.47
CA GLN A 9 30.71 -12.20 -15.63
C GLN A 9 31.54 -10.93 -15.86
N ARG A 10 31.59 -10.49 -17.09
CA ARG A 10 31.99 -9.14 -17.44
C ARG A 10 31.08 -8.67 -18.56
N PHE A 11 30.62 -7.42 -18.41
CA PHE A 11 29.84 -6.63 -19.36
C PHE A 11 28.35 -6.78 -19.31
N LEU A 12 27.74 -5.98 -18.44
CA LEU A 12 26.56 -5.17 -18.73
C LEU A 12 26.54 -4.02 -17.72
N HIS A 13 27.54 -3.13 -17.81
CA HIS A 13 27.36 -1.77 -17.34
C HIS A 13 26.89 -0.95 -18.55
N PRO A 14 25.72 -0.32 -18.51
CA PRO A 14 25.32 0.61 -19.56
C PRO A 14 26.30 1.78 -19.58
N ALA A 15 26.63 2.24 -20.77
CA ALA A 15 27.48 3.41 -20.99
C ALA A 15 26.89 4.65 -20.30
N PRO A 16 27.68 5.54 -19.72
CA PRO A 16 27.19 6.79 -19.15
C PRO A 16 26.46 7.60 -20.23
N GLY A 17 25.17 7.82 -20.07
CA GLY A 17 24.33 8.58 -21.00
C GLY A 17 23.10 7.86 -21.57
N ALA A 18 22.88 6.58 -21.28
CA ALA A 18 21.64 5.92 -21.65
C ALA A 18 20.47 6.48 -20.84
N SER A 19 19.39 6.91 -21.49
CA SER A 19 18.22 7.43 -20.81
C SER A 19 17.61 6.35 -19.92
N LYS A 20 17.19 6.71 -18.69
CA LYS A 20 16.52 5.80 -17.74
C LYS A 20 15.36 5.03 -18.38
N LYS A 21 14.71 5.60 -19.39
CA LYS A 21 13.63 4.99 -20.16
C LYS A 21 14.05 3.74 -20.91
N VAL A 22 15.22 3.76 -21.57
CA VAL A 22 15.75 2.61 -22.33
C VAL A 22 16.09 1.45 -21.39
N VAL A 23 16.61 1.75 -20.20
CA VAL A 23 16.92 0.72 -19.19
C VAL A 23 15.64 0.09 -18.62
N ARG A 24 14.58 0.88 -18.41
CA ARG A 24 13.28 0.38 -17.96
C ARG A 24 12.64 -0.57 -19.00
N GLU A 25 12.67 -0.20 -20.27
CA GLU A 25 12.11 -1.03 -21.36
C GLU A 25 12.88 -2.34 -21.56
N ILE A 26 14.22 -2.32 -21.42
CA ILE A 26 15.04 -3.53 -21.58
C ILE A 26 14.86 -4.49 -20.40
N LEU A 27 14.73 -4.00 -19.16
CA LEU A 27 14.49 -4.85 -18.00
C LEU A 27 13.06 -5.44 -17.99
N GLY A 28 12.07 -4.72 -18.51
CA GLY A 28 10.70 -5.23 -18.65
C GLY A 28 10.56 -6.41 -19.60
N VAL A 29 11.42 -6.51 -20.61
CA VAL A 29 11.38 -7.58 -21.63
C VAL A 29 12.16 -8.84 -21.18
N VAL A 30 13.17 -8.70 -20.34
CA VAL A 30 14.03 -9.83 -19.92
C VAL A 30 13.45 -10.60 -18.71
N GLY A 31 12.48 -10.01 -17.97
CA GLY A 31 11.87 -10.62 -16.79
C GLY A 31 10.94 -11.81 -17.06
N LEU A 32 10.53 -12.05 -18.32
CA LEU A 32 9.48 -13.04 -18.63
C LEU A 32 10.00 -14.43 -19.03
N ALA A 33 11.31 -14.66 -19.14
CA ALA A 33 11.83 -15.90 -19.72
C ALA A 33 12.67 -16.79 -18.77
N GLY A 34 12.76 -16.51 -17.50
CA GLY A 34 13.80 -17.13 -16.67
C GLY A 34 13.47 -17.67 -15.29
N LEU A 35 12.28 -18.21 -15.01
CA LEU A 35 12.05 -18.92 -13.74
C LEU A 35 10.97 -20.01 -13.83
N VAL A 36 11.19 -20.96 -14.76
CA VAL A 36 10.56 -22.28 -14.68
C VAL A 36 11.66 -23.29 -14.44
N GLY A 37 11.74 -23.80 -13.23
CA GLY A 37 12.54 -24.97 -12.91
C GLY A 37 13.51 -24.79 -11.75
N LEU A 38 13.06 -25.10 -10.54
CA LEU A 38 13.77 -25.84 -9.50
C LEU A 38 12.74 -26.23 -8.43
N ALA A 39 11.95 -27.27 -8.72
CA ALA A 39 11.26 -28.02 -7.68
C ALA A 39 12.27 -29.03 -7.13
N GLY A 40 12.74 -28.81 -5.92
CA GLY A 40 13.58 -29.75 -5.17
C GLY A 40 13.10 -29.75 -3.73
N CYS A 41 12.54 -30.87 -3.30
CA CYS A 41 12.07 -31.20 -1.96
C CYS A 41 13.03 -30.75 -0.86
N TYR A 42 12.50 -30.10 0.19
CA TYR A 42 12.78 -30.42 1.61
C TYR A 42 11.92 -29.55 2.54
N GLY A 43 11.19 -30.19 3.46
CA GLY A 43 10.90 -29.73 4.83
C GLY A 43 10.00 -28.48 4.96
N HIS A 44 8.96 -28.64 5.72
CA HIS A 44 8.06 -27.65 6.34
C HIS A 44 8.61 -26.23 6.56
N ASP A 45 8.88 -25.49 5.51
CA ASP A 45 9.16 -24.07 5.60
C ASP A 45 8.06 -23.33 4.83
N HIS A 46 7.41 -22.43 5.52
CA HIS A 46 6.39 -21.56 5.00
C HIS A 46 6.92 -20.81 3.77
N PHE A 47 6.47 -21.21 2.60
CA PHE A 47 6.73 -20.48 1.37
C PHE A 47 5.95 -19.17 1.45
N PHE A 48 6.60 -18.13 1.93
CA PHE A 48 6.13 -16.78 1.69
C PHE A 48 6.23 -16.55 0.18
N ILE A 49 5.10 -16.50 -0.50
CA ILE A 49 5.07 -15.96 -1.85
C ILE A 49 5.33 -14.47 -1.66
N ALA A 50 6.59 -14.08 -1.78
CA ALA A 50 6.91 -12.67 -1.97
C ALA A 50 5.98 -12.17 -3.08
N GLN A 51 5.27 -11.09 -2.80
CA GLN A 51 4.37 -10.46 -3.74
C GLN A 51 5.09 -10.40 -5.10
N GLN A 52 4.56 -11.10 -6.10
CA GLN A 52 5.21 -11.15 -7.43
C GLN A 52 5.30 -9.72 -7.92
N PRO A 53 6.45 -9.25 -8.39
CA PRO A 53 6.53 -7.92 -8.96
C PRO A 53 5.55 -7.85 -10.14
N ILE A 54 4.52 -7.05 -9.97
CA ILE A 54 3.55 -6.78 -11.03
C ILE A 54 4.31 -5.99 -12.08
N VAL A 55 4.49 -6.58 -13.26
CA VAL A 55 5.44 -6.14 -14.29
C VAL A 55 5.04 -4.82 -14.96
N ASN A 56 3.85 -4.29 -14.67
CA ASN A 56 3.34 -3.04 -15.22
C ASN A 56 2.99 -2.08 -14.07
N ASN A 57 3.89 -1.15 -13.79
CA ASN A 57 3.81 -0.22 -12.67
C ASN A 57 2.89 0.97 -12.92
N ALA A 58 1.62 0.75 -13.21
CA ALA A 58 0.66 1.82 -13.17
C ALA A 58 0.44 2.29 -11.74
N LEU A 59 0.30 3.58 -11.56
CA LEU A 59 -0.01 4.20 -10.27
C LEU A 59 -1.51 4.27 -10.09
N TRP A 60 -2.03 3.65 -9.03
CA TRP A 60 -3.44 3.68 -8.67
C TRP A 60 -3.65 4.49 -7.40
N VAL A 61 -4.60 5.42 -7.43
CA VAL A 61 -4.85 6.37 -6.34
C VAL A 61 -6.33 6.36 -5.96
N ALA A 62 -6.61 6.08 -4.68
CA ALA A 62 -7.93 6.35 -4.10
C ALA A 62 -8.11 7.86 -4.01
N ASN A 63 -9.19 8.40 -4.59
CA ASN A 63 -9.34 9.83 -4.81
C ASN A 63 -10.79 10.29 -4.59
N GLY A 64 -11.12 10.62 -3.35
CA GLY A 64 -12.42 11.14 -2.97
C GLY A 64 -13.56 10.16 -3.19
N THR A 65 -14.13 10.09 -4.38
CA THR A 65 -15.27 9.22 -4.73
C THR A 65 -14.96 8.24 -5.86
N ASN A 66 -13.70 8.16 -6.28
CA ASN A 66 -13.26 7.28 -7.35
C ASN A 66 -11.86 6.73 -7.09
N VAL A 67 -11.41 5.84 -7.94
CA VAL A 67 -10.01 5.42 -8.03
C VAL A 67 -9.50 5.74 -9.42
N VAL A 68 -8.32 6.32 -9.51
CA VAL A 68 -7.72 6.74 -10.79
C VAL A 68 -6.42 6.01 -11.05
N GLU A 69 -6.16 5.73 -12.32
CA GLU A 69 -4.93 5.13 -12.82
C GLU A 69 -4.12 6.14 -13.61
N PHE A 70 -2.81 6.13 -13.38
CA PHE A 70 -1.82 6.81 -14.23
C PHE A 70 -0.84 5.78 -14.76
N LEU A 71 -0.71 5.71 -16.09
CA LEU A 71 0.23 4.79 -16.76
C LEU A 71 1.69 5.18 -16.47
N PRO A 72 2.64 4.23 -16.56
CA PRO A 72 4.07 4.53 -16.45
C PRO A 72 4.54 5.62 -17.41
N SER A 73 3.94 5.70 -18.61
CA SER A 73 4.25 6.75 -19.61
C SER A 73 3.82 8.15 -19.17
N GLN A 74 2.90 8.25 -18.22
CA GLN A 74 2.43 9.52 -17.65
C GLN A 74 3.26 9.95 -16.42
N LEU A 75 3.99 9.01 -15.82
CA LEU A 75 4.89 9.23 -14.69
C LEU A 75 6.27 9.73 -15.19
N THR A 76 6.27 10.86 -15.89
CA THR A 76 7.46 11.44 -16.48
C THR A 76 8.16 12.40 -15.54
N ASN A 77 9.49 12.55 -15.69
CA ASN A 77 10.28 13.45 -14.86
C ASN A 77 9.76 14.89 -14.95
N GLY A 78 9.70 15.56 -13.81
CA GLY A 78 9.25 16.93 -13.67
C GLY A 78 7.79 17.05 -13.23
N THR A 79 7.29 18.28 -13.27
CA THR A 79 5.88 18.57 -12.93
C THR A 79 5.00 18.32 -14.15
N SER A 80 3.95 17.54 -13.96
CA SER A 80 2.98 17.26 -15.00
C SER A 80 1.55 17.23 -14.43
N ALA A 81 0.58 17.44 -15.30
CA ALA A 81 -0.84 17.40 -14.98
C ALA A 81 -1.59 16.52 -16.01
N PRO A 82 -1.22 15.24 -16.18
CA PRO A 82 -1.93 14.39 -17.11
C PRO A 82 -3.33 14.09 -16.58
N ALA A 83 -4.30 13.96 -17.48
CA ALA A 83 -5.56 13.32 -17.11
C ALA A 83 -5.29 11.85 -16.75
N PRO A 84 -6.01 11.26 -15.79
CA PRO A 84 -5.90 9.83 -15.51
C PRO A 84 -6.15 9.02 -16.79
N HIS A 85 -5.42 7.92 -16.94
CA HIS A 85 -5.65 6.99 -18.04
C HIS A 85 -7.00 6.29 -17.88
N LEU A 86 -7.25 5.76 -16.70
CA LEU A 86 -8.53 5.16 -16.34
C LEU A 86 -9.09 5.79 -15.06
N THR A 87 -10.42 5.76 -14.96
CA THR A 87 -11.14 6.17 -13.76
C THR A 87 -12.16 5.08 -13.43
N LEU A 88 -12.02 4.48 -12.25
CA LEU A 88 -13.01 3.58 -11.68
C LEU A 88 -13.96 4.41 -10.81
N ALA A 89 -15.17 4.63 -11.30
CA ALA A 89 -16.20 5.48 -10.69
C ALA A 89 -17.41 4.67 -10.24
N SER A 90 -17.19 3.61 -9.47
CA SER A 90 -18.27 2.72 -9.03
C SER A 90 -19.30 3.47 -8.19
N THR A 91 -20.58 3.16 -8.43
CA THR A 91 -21.71 3.78 -7.72
C THR A 91 -21.82 3.35 -6.26
N VAL A 92 -21.05 2.33 -5.86
CA VAL A 92 -21.03 1.86 -4.46
C VAL A 92 -20.06 2.66 -3.60
N PHE A 93 -19.18 3.46 -4.20
CA PHE A 93 -18.19 4.23 -3.46
C PHE A 93 -18.82 5.38 -2.67
N GLY A 94 -18.46 5.44 -1.39
CA GLY A 94 -18.76 6.56 -0.50
C GLY A 94 -17.56 7.46 -0.30
N ALA A 95 -16.46 6.88 0.14
CA ALA A 95 -15.18 7.55 0.39
C ALA A 95 -14.04 6.53 0.33
N PRO A 96 -13.51 6.15 -0.85
CA PRO A 96 -12.33 5.32 -0.98
C PRO A 96 -11.15 5.89 -0.18
N GLN A 97 -10.61 5.10 0.75
CA GLN A 97 -9.52 5.47 1.62
C GLN A 97 -8.22 4.79 1.23
N GLY A 98 -8.29 3.51 0.89
CA GLY A 98 -7.15 2.67 0.56
C GLY A 98 -7.36 1.87 -0.70
N VAL A 99 -6.26 1.50 -1.32
CA VAL A 99 -6.19 0.60 -2.48
C VAL A 99 -5.05 -0.39 -2.29
N ALA A 100 -5.29 -1.65 -2.65
CA ALA A 100 -4.29 -2.71 -2.63
C ALA A 100 -4.54 -3.68 -3.79
N PHE A 101 -3.48 -4.29 -4.32
CA PHE A 101 -3.60 -5.40 -5.26
C PHE A 101 -3.30 -6.70 -4.54
N ASP A 102 -4.07 -7.73 -4.84
CA ASP A 102 -3.76 -9.07 -4.41
C ASP A 102 -2.75 -9.77 -5.34
N GLY A 103 -2.40 -11.02 -5.03
CA GLY A 103 -1.45 -11.79 -5.83
C GLY A 103 -1.97 -12.22 -7.22
N PHE A 104 -3.24 -11.97 -7.54
CA PHE A 104 -3.83 -12.22 -8.86
C PHE A 104 -3.89 -10.97 -9.72
N GLY A 105 -3.59 -9.80 -9.13
CA GLY A 105 -3.69 -8.50 -9.77
C GLY A 105 -5.10 -7.92 -9.72
N ASP A 106 -5.98 -8.44 -8.87
CA ASP A 106 -7.29 -7.87 -8.61
C ASP A 106 -7.17 -6.69 -7.64
N LEU A 107 -7.87 -5.60 -7.94
CA LEU A 107 -7.83 -4.37 -7.15
C LEU A 107 -8.85 -4.44 -6.01
N TRP A 108 -8.36 -4.23 -4.80
CA TRP A 108 -9.17 -4.10 -3.61
C TRP A 108 -9.23 -2.64 -3.16
N VAL A 109 -10.44 -2.12 -3.01
CA VAL A 109 -10.72 -0.74 -2.61
C VAL A 109 -11.33 -0.73 -1.22
N ILE A 110 -10.66 -0.08 -0.28
CA ILE A 110 -11.14 0.10 1.08
C ILE A 110 -11.94 1.40 1.11
N ASP A 111 -13.23 1.30 1.40
CA ASP A 111 -14.16 2.42 1.39
C ASP A 111 -14.68 2.72 2.80
N GLY A 112 -14.39 3.93 3.27
CA GLY A 112 -14.84 4.42 4.59
C GLY A 112 -16.34 4.71 4.66
N GLY A 113 -17.05 4.62 3.54
CA GLY A 113 -18.46 5.01 3.46
C GLY A 113 -18.66 6.52 3.57
N ASN A 114 -19.91 6.96 3.52
CA ASN A 114 -20.26 8.39 3.62
C ASN A 114 -21.46 8.67 4.54
N ILE A 115 -21.86 7.71 5.35
CA ILE A 115 -23.02 7.86 6.25
C ILE A 115 -22.83 9.02 7.22
N ALA A 116 -21.60 9.19 7.76
CA ALA A 116 -21.28 10.29 8.67
C ALA A 116 -21.46 11.68 8.02
N SER A 117 -21.38 11.75 6.69
CA SER A 117 -21.58 12.98 5.90
C SER A 117 -23.00 13.10 5.34
N GLY A 118 -23.93 12.22 5.78
CA GLY A 118 -25.32 12.20 5.30
C GLY A 118 -25.54 11.44 3.99
N GLY A 119 -24.54 10.71 3.50
CA GLY A 119 -24.66 9.81 2.37
C GLY A 119 -25.24 8.45 2.77
N MET A 120 -25.38 7.54 1.80
CA MET A 120 -26.01 6.22 1.99
C MET A 120 -25.02 5.06 1.82
N ALA A 121 -23.77 5.31 1.41
CA ALA A 121 -22.79 4.26 1.24
C ALA A 121 -22.25 3.78 2.59
N MET A 122 -22.42 2.50 2.86
CA MET A 122 -21.89 1.83 4.05
C MET A 122 -20.39 1.59 3.88
N PRO A 123 -19.60 1.60 4.97
CA PRO A 123 -18.22 1.18 4.91
C PRO A 123 -18.10 -0.25 4.39
N ALA A 124 -17.18 -0.48 3.48
CA ALA A 124 -16.99 -1.80 2.85
C ALA A 124 -15.60 -1.95 2.23
N VAL A 125 -15.27 -3.17 1.83
CA VAL A 125 -14.13 -3.45 0.96
C VAL A 125 -14.65 -4.09 -0.32
N TYR A 126 -14.19 -3.58 -1.45
CA TYR A 126 -14.66 -3.98 -2.78
C TYR A 126 -13.51 -4.54 -3.61
N GLU A 127 -13.75 -5.67 -4.29
CA GLU A 127 -12.85 -6.23 -5.28
C GLU A 127 -13.29 -5.87 -6.69
N PHE A 128 -12.33 -5.51 -7.53
CA PHE A 128 -12.49 -5.36 -8.97
C PHE A 128 -11.44 -6.22 -9.66
N THR A 129 -11.90 -7.21 -10.43
CA THR A 129 -11.01 -8.17 -11.08
C THR A 129 -10.18 -7.52 -12.20
N VAL A 130 -9.02 -8.11 -12.52
CA VAL A 130 -8.20 -7.76 -13.69
C VAL A 130 -9.04 -7.61 -14.94
N GLN A 131 -10.02 -8.52 -15.15
CA GLN A 131 -10.89 -8.45 -16.31
C GLN A 131 -11.80 -7.21 -16.30
N GLN A 132 -12.30 -6.81 -15.14
CA GLN A 132 -13.12 -5.60 -15.01
C GLN A 132 -12.25 -4.36 -15.24
N LEU A 133 -11.05 -4.34 -14.67
CA LEU A 133 -10.09 -3.23 -14.82
C LEU A 133 -9.68 -3.05 -16.29
N SER A 134 -9.39 -4.13 -17.01
CA SER A 134 -9.05 -4.07 -18.44
C SER A 134 -10.21 -3.59 -19.33
N ASN A 135 -11.43 -3.56 -18.82
CA ASN A 135 -12.62 -3.09 -19.53
C ASN A 135 -13.14 -1.72 -19.03
N LEU A 136 -12.40 -1.02 -18.14
CA LEU A 136 -12.84 0.28 -17.60
C LEU A 136 -13.05 1.35 -18.68
N SER A 137 -12.31 1.32 -19.77
CA SER A 137 -12.52 2.21 -20.92
C SER A 137 -13.91 2.05 -21.55
N LYS A 138 -14.55 0.88 -21.38
CA LYS A 138 -15.89 0.57 -21.89
C LYS A 138 -16.97 0.71 -20.82
N ASN A 139 -16.63 0.45 -19.57
CA ASN A 139 -17.53 0.58 -18.42
C ASN A 139 -16.72 1.04 -17.21
N ASN A 140 -16.70 2.35 -16.94
CA ASN A 140 -15.98 2.94 -15.83
C ASN A 140 -16.68 2.84 -14.47
N ALA A 141 -17.84 2.23 -14.42
CA ALA A 141 -18.61 2.03 -13.20
C ALA A 141 -19.10 0.56 -13.05
N PRO A 142 -18.18 -0.42 -13.10
CA PRO A 142 -18.57 -1.81 -12.90
C PRO A 142 -19.06 -2.05 -11.48
N ALA A 143 -19.97 -2.99 -11.31
CA ALA A 143 -20.25 -3.52 -9.98
C ALA A 143 -19.04 -4.33 -9.49
N PRO A 144 -18.68 -4.27 -8.20
CA PRO A 144 -17.58 -5.05 -7.67
C PRO A 144 -17.83 -6.55 -7.81
N ALA A 145 -16.78 -7.34 -8.02
CA ALA A 145 -16.84 -8.80 -8.07
C ALA A 145 -17.09 -9.39 -6.68
N VAL A 146 -16.43 -8.81 -5.66
CA VAL A 146 -16.64 -9.15 -4.25
C VAL A 146 -16.97 -7.88 -3.48
N THR A 147 -17.89 -8.01 -2.52
CA THR A 147 -18.18 -6.98 -1.53
C THR A 147 -18.07 -7.58 -0.14
N ILE A 148 -17.12 -7.11 0.64
CA ILE A 148 -17.02 -7.38 2.07
C ILE A 148 -17.70 -6.23 2.80
N GLN A 149 -18.92 -6.46 3.26
CA GLN A 149 -19.64 -5.54 4.12
C GLN A 149 -19.69 -6.16 5.51
N SER A 150 -19.12 -5.50 6.51
CA SER A 150 -19.09 -6.00 7.87
C SER A 150 -19.84 -5.06 8.80
N ALA A 151 -20.63 -5.62 9.73
CA ALA A 151 -21.26 -4.87 10.81
C ALA A 151 -20.20 -4.24 11.77
N ASN A 152 -18.97 -4.74 11.70
CA ASN A 152 -17.87 -4.24 12.52
C ASN A 152 -17.21 -3.00 11.92
N PHE A 153 -17.35 -2.76 10.61
CA PHE A 153 -16.74 -1.59 9.98
C PHE A 153 -17.39 -0.29 10.45
N LYS A 154 -16.55 0.64 10.88
CA LYS A 154 -16.96 2.00 11.23
C LYS A 154 -16.25 3.04 10.37
N PHE A 155 -14.95 2.93 10.20
CA PHE A 155 -14.17 3.75 9.28
C PHE A 155 -12.90 2.99 8.86
N PRO A 156 -13.03 1.97 7.99
CA PRO A 156 -11.88 1.24 7.46
C PRO A 156 -11.03 2.18 6.61
N GLN A 157 -9.71 2.02 6.69
CA GLN A 157 -8.74 2.95 6.12
C GLN A 157 -7.88 2.31 5.05
N GLN A 158 -7.09 1.30 5.43
CA GLN A 158 -6.11 0.66 4.59
C GLN A 158 -6.20 -0.86 4.74
N ALA A 159 -5.65 -1.56 3.77
CA ALA A 159 -5.54 -3.00 3.85
C ALA A 159 -4.19 -3.50 3.34
N ALA A 160 -3.82 -4.68 3.83
CA ALA A 160 -2.68 -5.44 3.35
C ALA A 160 -3.05 -6.93 3.27
N PHE A 161 -2.44 -7.64 2.33
CA PHE A 161 -2.54 -9.09 2.25
C PHE A 161 -1.34 -9.73 2.95
N ASP A 162 -1.59 -10.75 3.74
CA ASP A 162 -0.52 -11.58 4.29
C ASP A 162 -0.02 -12.61 3.27
N GLY A 163 1.01 -13.37 3.62
CA GLY A 163 1.61 -14.37 2.74
C GLY A 163 0.69 -15.55 2.35
N ARG A 164 -0.50 -15.67 2.98
CA ARG A 164 -1.52 -16.66 2.63
C ARG A 164 -2.59 -16.08 1.70
N GLY A 165 -2.58 -14.76 1.53
CA GLY A 165 -3.59 -14.02 0.81
C GLY A 165 -4.81 -13.71 1.67
N ASP A 166 -4.71 -13.74 3.02
CA ASP A 166 -5.74 -13.27 3.91
C ASP A 166 -5.69 -11.75 3.98
N LEU A 167 -6.85 -11.10 4.02
CA LEU A 167 -6.99 -9.64 3.98
C LEU A 167 -7.04 -9.07 5.40
N TRP A 168 -6.12 -8.18 5.69
CA TRP A 168 -6.06 -7.42 6.93
C TRP A 168 -6.50 -5.99 6.68
N VAL A 169 -7.48 -5.48 7.45
CA VAL A 169 -8.08 -4.15 7.26
C VAL A 169 -7.98 -3.38 8.56
N SER A 170 -7.34 -2.23 8.55
CA SER A 170 -7.32 -1.30 9.67
C SER A 170 -8.62 -0.49 9.72
N ASP A 171 -9.18 -0.30 10.91
CA ASP A 171 -10.37 0.51 11.15
C ASP A 171 -10.10 1.54 12.26
N SER A 172 -9.93 2.79 11.87
CA SER A 172 -9.64 3.89 12.79
C SER A 172 -10.86 4.29 13.62
N GLY A 173 -12.05 3.96 13.17
CA GLY A 173 -13.29 4.27 13.87
C GLY A 173 -13.55 3.40 15.08
N ASN A 174 -13.07 2.16 15.09
CA ASN A 174 -13.18 1.22 16.19
C ASN A 174 -11.87 0.96 16.93
N ASN A 175 -10.74 1.45 16.39
CA ASN A 175 -9.40 1.16 16.91
C ASN A 175 -9.08 -0.34 16.85
N GLU A 176 -9.35 -0.97 15.71
CA GLU A 176 -9.22 -2.40 15.49
C GLU A 176 -8.54 -2.69 14.14
N VAL A 177 -8.05 -3.92 13.99
CA VAL A 177 -7.65 -4.49 12.72
C VAL A 177 -8.45 -5.76 12.50
N TYR A 178 -9.15 -5.84 11.39
CA TYR A 178 -9.98 -6.99 11.02
C TYR A 178 -9.26 -7.90 10.06
N VAL A 179 -9.45 -9.21 10.21
CA VAL A 179 -8.88 -10.21 9.33
C VAL A 179 -9.99 -11.00 8.67
N PHE A 180 -9.96 -11.04 7.35
CA PHE A 180 -10.84 -11.85 6.53
C PHE A 180 -10.00 -12.90 5.82
N LEU A 181 -10.35 -14.17 6.01
CA LEU A 181 -9.68 -15.26 5.34
C LEU A 181 -9.93 -15.21 3.83
N ARG A 182 -8.95 -15.65 3.06
CA ARG A 182 -9.09 -15.79 1.61
C ARG A 182 -10.36 -16.57 1.21
N SER A 183 -10.74 -17.57 1.99
CA SER A 183 -11.98 -18.34 1.76
C SER A 183 -13.26 -17.54 1.97
N GLN A 184 -13.21 -16.42 2.72
CA GLN A 184 -14.33 -15.50 2.92
C GLN A 184 -14.46 -14.46 1.78
N MET A 185 -13.39 -14.26 1.01
CA MET A 185 -13.31 -13.34 -0.12
C MET A 185 -13.75 -14.01 -1.42
N THR A 186 -14.93 -14.61 -1.40
CA THR A 186 -15.51 -15.26 -2.58
C THR A 186 -16.59 -14.38 -3.18
N ALA A 187 -16.83 -14.51 -4.49
CA ALA A 187 -17.84 -13.76 -5.20
C ALA A 187 -19.16 -13.79 -4.43
N SER A 188 -19.54 -12.65 -3.88
CA SER A 188 -20.86 -12.48 -3.29
C SER A 188 -21.87 -12.44 -4.43
N SER A 189 -22.96 -13.19 -4.32
CA SER A 189 -24.05 -13.06 -5.29
C SER A 189 -24.53 -11.61 -5.27
N THR A 190 -24.61 -10.98 -6.42
CA THR A 190 -24.97 -9.58 -6.66
C THR A 190 -26.37 -9.17 -6.14
N THR A 191 -27.05 -10.01 -5.35
CA THR A 191 -28.42 -9.82 -4.94
C THR A 191 -28.68 -9.84 -3.43
N SER A 192 -27.65 -10.06 -2.59
CA SER A 192 -27.83 -10.03 -1.14
C SER A 192 -26.65 -9.38 -0.46
N SER A 193 -26.87 -8.31 0.27
CA SER A 193 -25.94 -7.72 1.23
C SER A 193 -25.74 -8.71 2.39
N THR A 194 -24.93 -9.74 2.17
CA THR A 194 -24.50 -10.61 3.26
C THR A 194 -23.36 -9.92 3.98
N THR A 195 -23.61 -9.50 5.21
CA THR A 195 -22.52 -9.04 6.09
C THR A 195 -21.57 -10.20 6.33
N VAL A 196 -20.28 -9.96 6.06
CA VAL A 196 -19.21 -10.91 6.32
C VAL A 196 -18.62 -10.55 7.67
N ALA A 197 -18.66 -11.47 8.63
CA ALA A 197 -17.98 -11.31 9.89
C ALA A 197 -16.47 -11.57 9.69
N PRO A 198 -15.58 -10.75 10.28
CA PRO A 198 -14.16 -11.05 10.24
C PRO A 198 -13.84 -12.35 11.00
N GLU A 199 -12.86 -13.10 10.55
CA GLU A 199 -12.34 -14.25 11.28
C GLU A 199 -11.65 -13.84 12.59
N ILE A 200 -10.99 -12.70 12.57
CA ILE A 200 -10.31 -12.15 13.74
C ILE A 200 -10.60 -10.65 13.85
N ILE A 201 -10.86 -10.21 15.06
CA ILE A 201 -10.89 -8.81 15.46
C ILE A 201 -9.67 -8.60 16.35
N MET A 202 -8.62 -8.00 15.79
CA MET A 202 -7.39 -7.74 16.52
C MET A 202 -7.45 -6.37 17.18
N THR A 203 -7.21 -6.34 18.48
CA THR A 203 -6.96 -5.12 19.25
C THR A 203 -5.52 -5.10 19.75
N SER A 204 -4.99 -3.92 20.08
CA SER A 204 -3.70 -3.84 20.74
C SER A 204 -3.87 -3.79 22.25
N SER A 205 -3.06 -4.58 22.98
CA SER A 205 -3.03 -4.53 24.45
C SER A 205 -2.55 -3.17 25.00
N THR A 206 -1.89 -2.36 24.17
CA THR A 206 -1.46 -0.98 24.47
C THR A 206 -2.42 0.08 23.93
N ALA A 207 -3.59 -0.36 23.46
CA ALA A 207 -4.66 0.40 22.85
C ALA A 207 -4.26 1.09 21.52
N PHE A 208 -4.82 0.63 20.40
CA PHE A 208 -4.81 1.40 19.17
C PHE A 208 -5.54 2.73 19.38
N ASN A 209 -5.03 3.76 18.73
CA ASN A 209 -5.65 5.08 18.67
C ASN A 209 -5.59 5.56 17.22
N GLY A 210 -6.64 5.28 16.45
CA GLY A 210 -6.71 5.58 15.03
C GLY A 210 -5.68 4.78 14.21
N PRO A 211 -5.72 3.43 14.17
CA PRO A 211 -4.86 2.65 13.28
C PRO A 211 -5.24 2.95 11.82
N ILE A 212 -4.26 3.28 10.99
CA ILE A 212 -4.48 3.62 9.57
C ILE A 212 -3.61 2.74 8.67
N GLY A 213 -2.35 3.12 8.46
CA GLY A 213 -1.44 2.37 7.60
C GLY A 213 -1.15 0.98 8.15
N ILE A 214 -1.15 0.00 7.27
CA ILE A 214 -0.88 -1.40 7.63
C ILE A 214 0.02 -2.00 6.55
N ALA A 215 1.10 -2.67 6.97
CA ALA A 215 2.03 -3.30 6.06
C ALA A 215 2.68 -4.54 6.69
N PHE A 216 2.93 -5.55 5.87
CA PHE A 216 3.73 -6.72 6.25
C PHE A 216 5.15 -6.56 5.74
N ASP A 217 6.13 -6.93 6.55
CA ASP A 217 7.49 -7.10 6.09
C ASP A 217 7.68 -8.47 5.38
N GLY A 218 8.87 -8.67 4.78
CA GLY A 218 9.19 -9.93 4.11
C GLY A 218 9.27 -11.16 5.04
N GLY A 219 9.23 -10.97 6.35
CA GLY A 219 9.17 -12.03 7.36
C GLY A 219 7.75 -12.34 7.84
N GLY A 220 6.75 -11.59 7.37
CA GLY A 220 5.36 -11.70 7.81
C GLY A 220 5.07 -10.98 9.12
N ASP A 221 5.98 -10.13 9.60
CA ASP A 221 5.73 -9.25 10.74
C ASP A 221 4.80 -8.10 10.29
N LEU A 222 3.77 -7.83 11.08
CA LEU A 222 2.79 -6.79 10.80
C LEU A 222 3.22 -5.46 11.43
N PHE A 223 3.17 -4.38 10.65
CA PHE A 223 3.33 -3.02 11.17
C PHE A 223 2.05 -2.21 10.97
N VAL A 224 1.70 -1.42 11.99
CA VAL A 224 0.48 -0.61 12.03
C VAL A 224 0.82 0.82 12.44
N ALA A 225 0.48 1.78 11.60
CA ALA A 225 0.55 3.20 11.92
C ALA A 225 -0.59 3.57 12.88
N ASN A 226 -0.23 3.90 14.11
CA ASN A 226 -1.15 4.30 15.16
C ASN A 226 -1.25 5.84 15.16
N ASN A 227 -2.04 6.38 14.25
CA ASN A 227 -2.07 7.78 13.87
C ASN A 227 -2.28 8.74 15.04
N GLY A 228 -3.35 8.54 15.83
CA GLY A 228 -3.65 9.36 16.99
C GLY A 228 -2.70 9.15 18.18
N GLY A 229 -1.94 8.05 18.16
CA GLY A 229 -0.92 7.76 19.18
C GLY A 229 0.47 8.28 18.82
N ASN A 230 0.70 8.77 17.60
CA ASN A 230 2.02 9.13 17.11
C ASN A 230 3.07 8.02 17.31
N THR A 231 2.67 6.78 17.02
CA THR A 231 3.50 5.59 17.16
C THR A 231 3.32 4.66 15.95
N ILE A 232 4.28 3.78 15.74
CA ILE A 232 4.12 2.65 14.83
C ILE A 232 4.31 1.39 15.66
N TYR A 233 3.35 0.49 15.63
CA TYR A 233 3.41 -0.80 16.31
C TYR A 233 3.86 -1.88 15.35
N GLY A 234 4.81 -2.72 15.79
CA GLY A 234 5.24 -3.94 15.10
C GLY A 234 4.80 -5.18 15.87
N PHE A 235 4.24 -6.15 15.19
CA PHE A 235 3.79 -7.43 15.72
C PHE A 235 4.51 -8.54 14.99
N LYS A 236 5.25 -9.37 15.71
CA LYS A 236 5.93 -10.51 15.11
C LYS A 236 4.92 -11.50 14.53
N ALA A 237 5.23 -12.11 13.38
CA ALA A 237 4.41 -13.14 12.77
C ALA A 237 4.02 -14.25 13.75
N SER A 238 4.93 -14.63 14.66
CA SER A 238 4.69 -15.63 15.69
C SER A 238 3.75 -15.18 16.82
N SER A 239 3.49 -13.88 16.96
CA SER A 239 2.58 -13.30 17.95
C SER A 239 1.23 -12.91 17.36
N LEU A 240 1.09 -12.95 16.05
CA LEU A 240 -0.20 -12.71 15.40
C LEU A 240 -1.17 -13.85 15.70
N PRO A 241 -2.49 -13.58 15.70
CA PRO A 241 -3.49 -14.60 15.90
C PRO A 241 -3.36 -15.76 14.91
N ASN A 242 -3.55 -16.98 15.41
CA ASN A 242 -3.41 -18.18 14.58
C ASN A 242 -4.61 -18.36 13.64
N LEU A 243 -4.43 -18.09 12.35
CA LEU A 243 -5.44 -18.24 11.31
C LEU A 243 -5.69 -19.70 10.88
N ASN A 244 -4.93 -20.67 11.42
CA ASN A 244 -5.13 -22.10 11.13
C ASN A 244 -6.23 -22.74 12.01
N VAL A 245 -6.67 -22.04 13.04
CA VAL A 245 -7.76 -22.50 13.89
C VAL A 245 -9.03 -21.87 13.32
N MET A 246 -9.67 -22.56 12.37
CA MET A 246 -11.00 -22.18 11.91
C MET A 246 -11.93 -22.19 13.12
N SER A 247 -12.20 -21.04 13.70
CA SER A 247 -13.35 -20.88 14.57
C SER A 247 -14.56 -20.83 13.64
N GLU A 248 -15.54 -21.69 13.85
CA GLU A 248 -16.84 -21.46 13.22
C GLU A 248 -17.38 -20.16 13.82
N VAL A 249 -17.15 -19.05 13.12
CA VAL A 249 -17.71 -17.74 13.50
C VAL A 249 -19.23 -17.83 13.31
N THR A 250 -19.91 -18.23 14.37
CA THR A 250 -21.36 -18.43 14.38
C THR A 250 -22.13 -17.16 14.69
N THR A 251 -21.43 -16.07 15.01
CA THR A 251 -22.06 -14.80 15.38
C THR A 251 -22.01 -13.79 14.21
N PRO A 252 -23.09 -13.05 13.95
CA PRO A 252 -23.09 -12.01 12.90
C PRO A 252 -22.04 -10.92 13.08
N ASN A 253 -21.55 -10.73 14.33
CA ASN A 253 -20.59 -9.69 14.68
C ASN A 253 -19.14 -10.19 14.77
N GLY A 254 -18.87 -11.45 14.37
CA GLY A 254 -17.54 -12.04 14.44
C GLY A 254 -17.15 -12.53 15.85
N PRO A 255 -15.90 -12.96 16.03
CA PRO A 255 -15.35 -13.42 17.31
C PRO A 255 -15.18 -12.25 18.28
N PRO A 256 -15.00 -12.54 19.57
CA PRO A 256 -14.60 -11.50 20.52
C PRO A 256 -13.22 -10.92 20.14
N PRO A 257 -12.99 -9.63 20.43
CA PRO A 257 -11.70 -8.99 20.14
C PRO A 257 -10.53 -9.71 20.80
N THR A 258 -9.46 -9.91 20.02
CA THR A 258 -8.22 -10.56 20.46
C THR A 258 -7.15 -9.50 20.71
N PRO A 259 -6.77 -9.23 21.96
CA PRO A 259 -5.71 -8.29 22.27
C PRO A 259 -4.34 -8.90 21.95
N VAL A 260 -3.56 -8.21 21.14
CA VAL A 260 -2.19 -8.60 20.77
C VAL A 260 -1.21 -7.55 21.31
N THR A 261 -0.14 -8.01 21.96
CA THR A 261 0.89 -7.09 22.45
C THR A 261 1.88 -6.78 21.35
N PRO A 262 2.12 -5.49 21.04
CA PRO A 262 3.19 -5.12 20.11
C PRO A 262 4.54 -5.63 20.62
N THR A 263 5.29 -6.26 19.75
CA THR A 263 6.67 -6.67 20.04
C THR A 263 7.65 -5.52 19.82
N VAL A 264 7.26 -4.57 18.97
CA VAL A 264 7.99 -3.35 18.68
C VAL A 264 7.04 -2.16 18.81
N THR A 265 7.53 -1.09 19.43
CA THR A 265 6.86 0.22 19.45
C THR A 265 7.88 1.27 19.03
N LEU A 266 7.67 1.87 17.88
CA LEU A 266 8.42 3.04 17.45
C LEU A 266 7.67 4.28 17.92
N SER A 267 8.31 5.07 18.77
CA SER A 267 7.72 6.27 19.35
C SER A 267 8.31 7.52 18.73
N ASN A 268 7.55 8.60 18.80
CA ASN A 268 7.99 9.89 18.30
C ASN A 268 9.24 10.40 19.07
N SER A 269 10.27 10.82 18.32
CA SER A 269 11.42 11.52 18.83
C SER A 269 11.63 12.78 18.00
N GLY A 270 11.46 13.95 18.62
CA GLY A 270 11.72 15.23 17.94
C GLY A 270 10.91 15.48 16.67
N GLY A 271 9.74 14.88 16.53
CA GLY A 271 8.90 15.00 15.33
C GLY A 271 9.09 13.89 14.30
N SER A 272 9.86 12.84 14.63
CA SER A 272 10.13 11.72 13.71
C SER A 272 8.88 10.95 13.29
N ILE A 273 7.86 10.87 14.15
CA ILE A 273 6.57 10.23 13.89
C ILE A 273 5.48 11.19 14.34
N GLN A 274 4.73 11.77 13.41
CA GLN A 274 3.64 12.70 13.69
C GLN A 274 2.43 12.37 12.83
N SER A 275 1.37 11.89 13.46
CA SER A 275 0.19 11.40 12.76
C SER A 275 0.59 10.48 11.60
N PRO A 276 1.30 9.34 11.88
CA PRO A 276 1.73 8.42 10.85
C PRO A 276 0.50 7.88 10.11
N TRP A 277 0.56 7.88 8.77
CA TRP A 277 -0.59 7.51 7.96
C TRP A 277 -0.30 6.29 7.10
N GLY A 278 0.47 6.41 6.04
CA GLY A 278 0.86 5.32 5.15
C GLY A 278 2.11 4.60 5.66
N LEU A 279 2.16 3.29 5.45
CA LEU A 279 3.32 2.46 5.67
C LEU A 279 3.67 1.69 4.41
N ALA A 280 4.96 1.59 4.10
CA ALA A 280 5.46 0.74 3.02
C ALA A 280 6.85 0.21 3.35
N PHE A 281 7.18 -0.97 2.85
CA PHE A 281 8.53 -1.53 2.92
C PHE A 281 9.23 -1.36 1.59
N ASP A 282 10.51 -0.94 1.63
CA ASP A 282 11.36 -0.97 0.45
C ASP A 282 11.95 -2.37 0.21
N GLY A 283 12.64 -2.54 -0.92
CA GLY A 283 13.28 -3.80 -1.29
C GLY A 283 14.43 -4.24 -0.37
N PHE A 284 14.87 -3.38 0.57
CA PHE A 284 15.89 -3.68 1.57
C PHE A 284 15.29 -4.07 2.93
N GLY A 285 13.96 -3.99 3.06
CA GLY A 285 13.22 -4.25 4.29
C GLY A 285 13.26 -3.09 5.28
N ASN A 286 13.51 -1.88 4.83
CA ASN A 286 13.36 -0.68 5.63
C ASN A 286 11.88 -0.24 5.61
N LEU A 287 11.40 0.26 6.74
CA LEU A 287 10.04 0.75 6.89
C LEU A 287 9.98 2.24 6.57
N TRP A 288 9.12 2.60 5.65
CA TRP A 288 8.79 3.98 5.34
C TRP A 288 7.42 4.34 5.91
N SER A 289 7.31 5.56 6.45
CA SER A 289 6.06 6.10 6.98
C SER A 289 5.85 7.53 6.51
N SER A 290 4.64 7.83 6.06
CA SER A 290 4.21 9.21 5.87
C SER A 290 3.76 9.80 7.21
N ASN A 291 4.07 11.07 7.42
CA ASN A 291 3.66 11.87 8.57
C ASN A 291 2.69 12.95 8.09
N ALA A 292 1.39 12.72 8.28
CA ALA A 292 0.34 13.65 7.87
C ALA A 292 0.21 14.86 8.81
N GLY A 293 0.94 14.89 9.92
CA GLY A 293 0.97 15.99 10.87
C GLY A 293 1.68 17.25 10.32
N ALA A 294 1.94 18.20 11.20
CA ALA A 294 2.49 19.52 10.82
C ALA A 294 3.83 19.45 10.09
N ALA A 295 4.63 18.39 10.31
CA ALA A 295 5.91 18.21 9.64
C ALA A 295 5.78 17.91 8.14
N SER A 296 4.68 17.27 7.73
CA SER A 296 4.43 16.88 6.31
C SER A 296 5.65 16.22 5.68
N THR A 297 6.10 15.10 6.26
CA THR A 297 7.32 14.38 5.85
C THR A 297 7.01 12.94 5.50
N VAL A 298 7.91 12.31 4.74
CA VAL A 298 8.00 10.86 4.64
C VAL A 298 9.34 10.44 5.23
N VAL A 299 9.32 9.47 6.15
CA VAL A 299 10.51 9.06 6.91
C VAL A 299 10.82 7.59 6.71
N GLU A 300 12.11 7.25 6.72
CA GLU A 300 12.60 5.87 6.68
C GLU A 300 13.16 5.46 8.04
N PHE A 301 12.78 4.27 8.47
CA PHE A 301 13.41 3.55 9.56
C PHE A 301 14.07 2.28 9.01
N THR A 302 15.36 2.14 9.21
CA THR A 302 16.10 0.97 8.74
C THR A 302 15.59 -0.32 9.39
N ARG A 303 15.81 -1.45 8.73
CA ARG A 303 15.49 -2.78 9.27
C ARG A 303 16.02 -3.00 10.68
N SER A 304 17.21 -2.46 11.00
CA SER A 304 17.77 -2.55 12.35
C SER A 304 17.02 -1.68 13.37
N GLN A 305 16.52 -0.52 12.98
CA GLN A 305 15.77 0.38 13.84
C GLN A 305 14.37 -0.16 14.18
N ILE A 306 13.76 -0.91 13.26
CA ILE A 306 12.44 -1.52 13.48
C ILE A 306 12.51 -2.88 14.17
N ALA A 307 13.70 -3.38 14.49
CA ALA A 307 13.88 -4.66 15.17
C ALA A 307 13.61 -4.60 16.69
N ALA A 308 13.56 -3.41 17.27
CA ALA A 308 13.39 -3.20 18.71
C ALA A 308 12.55 -1.95 19.02
N THR A 309 11.89 -1.98 20.18
CA THR A 309 11.17 -0.82 20.69
C THR A 309 12.12 0.35 20.99
N GLY A 310 11.73 1.55 20.60
CA GLY A 310 12.52 2.74 20.82
C GLY A 310 11.92 4.01 20.18
N SER A 311 12.70 5.07 20.23
CA SER A 311 12.40 6.35 19.58
C SER A 311 13.53 6.69 18.60
N PRO A 312 13.68 5.93 17.51
CA PRO A 312 14.78 6.12 16.59
C PRO A 312 14.67 7.44 15.83
N THR A 313 15.81 8.06 15.56
CA THR A 313 15.89 9.11 14.56
C THR A 313 15.80 8.45 13.18
N PRO A 314 14.92 8.93 12.28
CA PRO A 314 14.83 8.39 10.92
C PRO A 314 16.19 8.42 10.22
N ASN A 315 16.47 7.38 9.45
CA ASN A 315 17.66 7.33 8.60
C ASN A 315 17.54 8.34 7.44
N ILE A 316 16.34 8.46 6.87
CA ILE A 316 16.02 9.42 5.83
C ILE A 316 14.75 10.19 6.23
N THR A 317 14.72 11.49 5.90
CA THR A 317 13.55 12.34 6.04
C THR A 317 13.35 13.10 4.74
N LEU A 318 12.29 12.78 4.02
CA LEU A 318 11.85 13.54 2.86
C LEU A 318 10.91 14.64 3.36
N ALA A 319 11.36 15.89 3.31
CA ALA A 319 10.54 17.05 3.62
C ALA A 319 9.92 17.62 2.34
N SER A 320 8.86 18.41 2.48
CA SER A 320 8.22 19.06 1.36
C SER A 320 9.15 20.06 0.67
N ALA A 321 9.31 19.92 -0.64
CA ALA A 321 9.93 20.93 -1.50
C ALA A 321 8.85 21.84 -2.09
N THR A 322 9.27 22.94 -2.72
CA THR A 322 8.38 23.78 -3.53
C THR A 322 8.78 23.64 -4.99
N VAL A 323 7.86 23.16 -5.82
CA VAL A 323 8.05 22.97 -7.26
C VAL A 323 6.94 23.69 -8.00
N SER A 324 7.28 24.61 -8.91
CA SER A 324 6.31 25.41 -9.67
C SER A 324 5.25 26.08 -8.76
N SER A 325 5.68 26.63 -7.63
CA SER A 325 4.85 27.25 -6.58
C SER A 325 3.95 26.30 -5.79
N ASN A 326 4.06 25.00 -5.98
CA ASN A 326 3.32 23.98 -5.23
C ASN A 326 4.25 23.26 -4.25
N ALA A 327 3.77 23.02 -3.04
CA ALA A 327 4.43 22.16 -2.07
C ALA A 327 4.26 20.68 -2.51
N THR A 328 5.33 19.89 -2.44
CA THR A 328 5.36 18.52 -2.95
C THR A 328 4.77 17.50 -2.00
N LEU A 329 4.83 17.78 -0.69
CA LEU A 329 4.25 16.96 0.36
C LEU A 329 3.39 17.86 1.26
N VAL A 330 2.08 17.69 1.20
CA VAL A 330 1.14 18.42 2.06
C VAL A 330 0.21 17.43 2.71
N SER A 331 0.39 17.24 4.02
CA SER A 331 -0.31 16.19 4.76
C SER A 331 -0.22 14.83 4.02
N PRO A 332 1.00 14.28 3.83
CA PRO A 332 1.15 13.08 3.02
C PRO A 332 0.45 11.88 3.69
N ASN A 333 -0.42 11.23 2.92
CA ASN A 333 -1.21 10.09 3.36
C ASN A 333 -0.62 8.79 2.81
N GLY A 334 -1.20 8.20 1.76
CA GLY A 334 -0.73 6.95 1.18
C GLY A 334 0.68 7.08 0.61
N ILE A 335 1.47 6.03 0.81
CA ILE A 335 2.77 5.83 0.18
C ILE A 335 2.87 4.42 -0.37
N GLY A 336 3.67 4.24 -1.42
CA GLY A 336 3.89 2.93 -2.01
C GLY A 336 5.15 2.91 -2.87
N PHE A 337 5.77 1.74 -2.98
CA PHE A 337 6.93 1.51 -3.84
C PHE A 337 6.52 0.80 -5.13
N ASP A 338 7.15 1.20 -6.22
CA ASP A 338 7.10 0.43 -7.44
C ASP A 338 8.18 -0.68 -7.45
N ALA A 339 8.17 -1.52 -8.50
CA ALA A 339 9.13 -2.62 -8.64
C ALA A 339 10.57 -2.14 -8.90
N PHE A 340 10.78 -0.86 -9.22
CA PHE A 340 12.10 -0.27 -9.42
C PHE A 340 12.64 0.43 -8.17
N GLY A 341 11.83 0.49 -7.10
CA GLY A 341 12.15 1.14 -5.86
C GLY A 341 11.90 2.66 -5.88
N ASP A 342 11.08 3.14 -6.81
CA ASP A 342 10.59 4.51 -6.80
C ASP A 342 9.45 4.61 -5.76
N LEU A 343 9.51 5.61 -4.88
CA LEU A 343 8.48 5.87 -3.86
C LEU A 343 7.48 6.89 -4.39
N ALA A 344 6.20 6.55 -4.37
CA ALA A 344 5.11 7.51 -4.54
C ALA A 344 4.55 7.94 -3.18
N ALA A 345 4.28 9.22 -3.00
CA ALA A 345 3.63 9.79 -1.83
C ALA A 345 2.51 10.74 -2.25
N VAL A 346 1.34 10.55 -1.65
CA VAL A 346 0.13 11.29 -1.98
C VAL A 346 -0.03 12.48 -1.04
N SER A 347 -0.24 13.68 -1.58
CA SER A 347 -0.62 14.88 -0.81
C SER A 347 -2.14 14.95 -0.69
N SER A 348 -2.67 14.76 0.52
CA SER A 348 -4.13 14.73 0.78
C SER A 348 -4.74 16.12 1.01
N ALA A 349 -3.92 17.15 1.11
CA ALA A 349 -4.36 18.55 1.18
C ALA A 349 -3.84 19.35 -0.03
N ALA A 350 -4.45 20.48 -0.29
CA ALA A 350 -4.09 21.30 -1.46
C ALA A 350 -2.66 21.87 -1.34
N PRO A 351 -1.88 21.83 -2.41
CA PRO A 351 -2.21 21.29 -3.71
C PRO A 351 -2.24 19.77 -3.71
N PHE A 352 -3.37 19.19 -4.11
CA PHE A 352 -3.51 17.75 -4.23
C PHE A 352 -2.58 17.20 -5.31
N GLY A 353 -1.85 16.13 -5.01
CA GLY A 353 -0.89 15.61 -5.96
C GLY A 353 -0.23 14.32 -5.52
N VAL A 354 0.64 13.80 -6.38
CA VAL A 354 1.52 12.68 -6.08
C VAL A 354 2.96 13.08 -6.37
N ALA A 355 3.82 12.94 -5.38
CA ALA A 355 5.26 13.14 -5.51
C ALA A 355 5.95 11.77 -5.63
N GLY A 356 6.74 11.58 -6.69
CA GLY A 356 7.54 10.38 -6.94
C GLY A 356 9.02 10.65 -6.74
N PHE A 357 9.65 9.83 -5.90
CA PHE A 357 11.08 9.94 -5.56
C PHE A 357 11.82 8.70 -6.04
N GLY A 358 12.83 8.89 -6.89
CA GLY A 358 13.65 7.80 -7.38
C GLY A 358 14.64 7.25 -6.35
N PRO A 359 15.18 6.03 -6.55
CA PRO A 359 16.11 5.38 -5.62
C PRO A 359 17.34 6.20 -5.25
N GLU A 360 17.80 7.06 -6.15
CA GLU A 360 18.95 7.95 -5.88
C GLU A 360 18.62 8.98 -4.78
N GLN A 361 17.38 9.48 -4.75
CA GLN A 361 16.89 10.41 -3.76
C GLN A 361 16.64 9.73 -2.39
N LEU A 362 16.33 8.43 -2.43
CA LEU A 362 16.03 7.62 -1.25
C LEU A 362 17.28 7.02 -0.59
N ARG A 363 18.48 7.18 -1.17
CA ARG A 363 19.74 6.66 -0.62
C ARG A 363 20.55 7.69 0.15
N THR A 364 20.29 8.95 -0.07
CA THR A 364 20.99 10.04 0.57
C THR A 364 20.08 10.65 1.63
N ASN A 365 20.59 10.79 2.87
CA ASN A 365 19.85 11.54 3.88
C ASN A 365 19.81 13.01 3.43
N PRO A 366 18.71 13.50 2.85
CA PRO A 366 18.67 14.86 2.36
C PRO A 366 18.61 15.79 3.56
N THR A 367 19.60 16.65 3.69
CA THR A 367 19.56 17.77 4.63
C THR A 367 18.61 18.87 4.17
N SER A 368 18.03 18.72 2.99
CA SER A 368 17.05 19.61 2.36
C SER A 368 15.94 18.81 1.70
N ALA A 369 14.80 19.46 1.46
CA ALA A 369 13.66 18.87 0.76
C ALA A 369 14.03 18.53 -0.70
N PRO A 370 14.05 17.24 -1.09
CA PRO A 370 14.39 16.87 -2.46
C PRO A 370 13.26 17.28 -3.41
N THR A 371 13.62 17.74 -4.59
CA THR A 371 12.65 17.89 -5.68
C THR A 371 12.29 16.49 -6.19
N PRO A 372 11.02 16.07 -6.19
CA PRO A 372 10.64 14.75 -6.68
C PRO A 372 10.99 14.60 -8.16
N ASP A 373 11.35 13.39 -8.57
CA ASP A 373 11.57 13.07 -9.98
C ASP A 373 10.27 13.21 -10.77
N VAL A 374 9.14 12.85 -10.18
CA VAL A 374 7.80 12.97 -10.75
C VAL A 374 6.93 13.78 -9.81
N PHE A 375 6.21 14.77 -10.33
CA PHE A 375 5.22 15.51 -9.55
C PHE A 375 3.93 15.69 -10.35
N LEU A 376 2.94 14.87 -10.03
CA LEU A 376 1.60 14.94 -10.62
C LEU A 376 0.78 15.95 -9.81
N VAL A 377 0.46 17.10 -10.40
CA VAL A 377 -0.29 18.17 -9.74
C VAL A 377 -1.05 19.01 -10.77
N GLY A 378 -2.21 19.52 -10.38
CA GLY A 378 -3.01 20.41 -11.25
C GLY A 378 -4.35 19.82 -11.67
N GLY A 379 -5.22 20.67 -12.17
CA GLY A 379 -6.63 20.35 -12.40
C GLY A 379 -6.91 19.19 -13.37
N ALA A 380 -6.02 18.95 -14.33
CA ALA A 380 -6.20 17.84 -15.28
C ALA A 380 -5.98 16.46 -14.64
N THR A 381 -5.23 16.35 -13.53
CA THR A 381 -5.07 15.10 -12.79
C THR A 381 -6.36 14.63 -12.12
N THR A 382 -7.35 15.51 -11.99
CA THR A 382 -8.62 15.29 -11.28
C THR A 382 -8.46 14.89 -9.81
N LEU A 383 -7.25 14.94 -9.25
CA LEU A 383 -7.00 14.65 -7.85
C LEU A 383 -7.66 15.73 -6.98
N SER A 384 -8.58 15.32 -6.11
CA SER A 384 -9.38 16.22 -5.30
C SER A 384 -9.36 15.91 -3.80
N ALA A 385 -9.18 14.67 -3.45
CA ALA A 385 -9.01 14.20 -2.08
C ALA A 385 -8.26 12.85 -2.10
N PRO A 386 -7.04 12.80 -2.63
CA PRO A 386 -6.31 11.55 -2.72
C PRO A 386 -5.87 11.08 -1.33
N THR A 387 -6.05 9.79 -1.06
CA THR A 387 -5.78 9.18 0.26
C THR A 387 -4.82 8.00 0.17
N GLY A 388 -5.20 6.93 -0.53
CA GLY A 388 -4.40 5.73 -0.68
C GLY A 388 -3.71 5.67 -2.04
N VAL A 389 -2.59 4.98 -2.11
CA VAL A 389 -1.83 4.76 -3.35
C VAL A 389 -1.24 3.35 -3.36
N THR A 390 -1.21 2.75 -4.53
CA THR A 390 -0.52 1.50 -4.79
C THR A 390 -0.03 1.45 -6.23
N PHE A 391 0.93 0.57 -6.50
CA PHE A 391 1.32 0.24 -7.86
C PHE A 391 0.74 -1.11 -8.25
N GLY A 392 0.30 -1.21 -9.49
CA GLY A 392 -0.37 -2.40 -9.97
C GLY A 392 -0.28 -2.57 -11.48
N PRO A 393 -1.05 -3.52 -12.05
CA PRO A 393 -1.12 -3.71 -13.48
C PRO A 393 -1.51 -2.41 -14.21
N ALA A 394 -0.93 -2.18 -15.39
CA ALA A 394 -1.37 -1.15 -16.32
C ALA A 394 -2.34 -1.78 -17.33
N PHE A 395 -3.44 -1.10 -17.59
CA PHE A 395 -4.46 -1.54 -18.56
C PHE A 395 -4.49 -0.55 -19.73
N GLU A 396 -3.71 -0.86 -20.79
CA GLU A 396 -3.61 -0.07 -22.02
C GLU A 396 -4.78 -0.31 -22.99
#